data_fb894d705cd4527cc72ba76de5794401
#
_entry.id   fb894d705cd4527cc72ba76de5794401
#
_cell.length_a   1.000
_cell.length_b   1.000
_cell.length_c   1.000
_cell.angle_alpha   90.00
_cell.angle_beta   90.00
_cell.angle_gamma   90.00
#
_symmetry.space_group_name_H-M   'P 1'
#
loop_
_entity.id
_entity.type
_entity.pdbx_description
1 polymer ?
#
loop_
_entity_poly.entity_id
_entity_poly.type
_entity_poly.pdbx_seq_one_letter_code
_entity_poly.pdbx_strand_id
1 'polypeptide(L)'
;MAGRVPTRLDSGMDVAGEGCKREAPWKKMSKEELEHQYSPSRWVVRRGPEEALKTYFQMGNHATQRARASRRSLLDVPYGDGEGEKLDIYFPKEASEALPFLVFFHGGYWQSGSKDTSAFMVSPLTEEGVAVVIVAYDLAPKGALDRMVDQVTQSITFVQTRYPGNQGIYLCGHSAGAHLAAMMLLADWTKRGVTPNLKGFPGDRAWLASLHSPLTGFFLVSGIYDLEPLMHTSENACLLTTLEDAQRNSPQWRLETAPMPPKDPACHILVIVGQHDSPEFHRQSREFYQTLRRGGWRASLDELQGVDHFEILWNLTRKDFALTQV
;
A
#
# COMPACT_ATOMS: atom_id res chain seq x y z
N MET A 1 -9.78 -5.02 40.26
CA MET A 1 -8.34 -4.73 40.09
C MET A 1 -8.21 -3.94 38.78
N ALA A 2 -7.78 -2.69 38.89
CA ALA A 2 -7.82 -1.74 37.78
C ALA A 2 -6.63 -1.96 36.84
N GLY A 3 -6.92 -2.20 35.57
CA GLY A 3 -5.93 -2.29 34.51
C GLY A 3 -5.42 -0.89 34.11
N ARG A 4 -4.12 -0.74 34.09
CA ARG A 4 -3.42 0.49 33.70
C ARG A 4 -3.61 0.80 32.24
N VAL A 5 -4.04 2.03 31.95
CA VAL A 5 -4.01 2.69 30.65
C VAL A 5 -2.55 2.98 30.29
N PRO A 6 -2.07 2.72 29.08
CA PRO A 6 -0.73 3.12 28.65
C PRO A 6 -0.68 4.64 28.45
N THR A 7 0.29 5.27 29.07
CA THR A 7 0.59 6.70 28.98
C THR A 7 1.15 7.06 27.61
N ARG A 8 0.59 8.11 27.02
CA ARG A 8 1.16 8.89 25.90
C ARG A 8 2.59 9.31 26.24
N LEU A 9 3.51 9.03 25.35
CA LEU A 9 4.79 9.73 25.26
C LEU A 9 4.60 10.97 24.37
N ASP A 10 4.19 12.05 25.02
CA ASP A 10 4.28 13.40 24.49
C ASP A 10 5.65 13.92 24.91
N SER A 11 6.64 13.85 24.05
CA SER A 11 7.96 14.41 24.32
C SER A 11 8.26 15.53 23.34
N GLY A 12 8.19 16.75 23.90
CA GLY A 12 9.04 17.90 23.68
C GLY A 12 9.42 18.25 22.26
N MET A 13 8.97 19.44 21.88
CA MET A 13 9.54 20.25 20.80
C MET A 13 11.07 20.33 20.96
N ASP A 14 11.80 19.88 19.96
CA ASP A 14 13.11 20.42 19.67
C ASP A 14 13.02 21.23 18.38
N VAL A 15 13.16 22.55 18.56
CA VAL A 15 13.20 23.57 17.53
C VAL A 15 14.64 23.73 17.07
N ALA A 16 14.79 23.69 15.73
CA ALA A 16 15.86 24.30 14.96
C ALA A 16 17.30 23.82 15.19
N GLY A 17 17.77 23.10 14.20
CA GLY A 17 19.16 23.01 13.80
C GLY A 17 19.18 22.72 12.31
N GLU A 18 19.77 23.58 11.50
CA GLU A 18 20.20 23.27 10.13
C GLU A 18 21.15 22.07 10.23
N GLY A 19 20.54 20.86 10.26
CA GLY A 19 21.24 19.62 10.47
C GLY A 19 21.81 19.14 9.16
N CYS A 20 23.11 19.03 9.10
CA CYS A 20 23.83 18.12 8.22
C CYS A 20 22.97 16.85 8.04
N LYS A 21 22.42 16.61 6.83
CA LYS A 21 21.64 15.41 6.53
C LYS A 21 22.52 14.21 6.91
N ARG A 22 22.20 13.52 7.98
CA ARG A 22 22.92 12.29 8.37
C ARG A 22 22.82 11.34 7.18
N GLU A 23 23.98 10.85 6.76
CA GLU A 23 24.03 9.82 5.71
C GLU A 23 23.09 8.67 6.06
N ALA A 24 22.25 8.27 5.08
CA ALA A 24 21.27 7.21 5.29
C ALA A 24 21.97 5.91 5.77
N PRO A 25 21.47 5.23 6.82
CA PRO A 25 22.14 4.07 7.43
C PRO A 25 22.50 2.98 6.43
N TRP A 26 21.67 2.74 5.43
CA TRP A 26 21.88 1.73 4.42
C TRP A 26 23.17 1.92 3.60
N LYS A 27 23.68 3.16 3.46
CA LYS A 27 24.93 3.46 2.75
C LYS A 27 26.18 2.89 3.43
N LYS A 28 26.04 2.52 4.71
CA LYS A 28 27.12 1.90 5.50
C LYS A 28 27.00 0.39 5.61
N MET A 29 25.92 -0.19 5.08
CA MET A 29 25.69 -1.62 5.11
C MET A 29 26.55 -2.32 4.04
N SER A 30 27.03 -3.53 4.35
CA SER A 30 27.55 -4.42 3.34
C SER A 30 26.44 -4.85 2.37
N LYS A 31 26.82 -5.39 1.23
CA LYS A 31 25.86 -5.90 0.25
C LYS A 31 24.98 -7.00 0.87
N GLU A 32 25.58 -7.89 1.66
CA GLU A 32 24.89 -9.00 2.32
C GLU A 32 23.90 -8.50 3.39
N GLU A 33 24.29 -7.47 4.16
CA GLU A 33 23.39 -6.84 5.12
C GLU A 33 22.21 -6.17 4.43
N LEU A 34 22.47 -5.43 3.34
CA LEU A 34 21.41 -4.76 2.58
C LEU A 34 20.46 -5.77 1.94
N GLU A 35 21.00 -6.86 1.36
CA GLU A 35 20.23 -7.99 0.84
C GLU A 35 19.33 -8.62 1.92
N HIS A 36 19.88 -8.78 3.14
CA HIS A 36 19.11 -9.30 4.26
C HIS A 36 17.98 -8.34 4.67
N GLN A 37 18.24 -7.04 4.71
CA GLN A 37 17.23 -6.02 5.04
C GLN A 37 16.05 -6.02 4.07
N TYR A 38 16.31 -6.23 2.77
CA TYR A 38 15.30 -6.26 1.72
C TYR A 38 14.83 -7.67 1.36
N SER A 39 15.05 -8.67 2.24
CA SER A 39 14.52 -10.04 2.12
C SER A 39 13.45 -10.30 3.18
N PRO A 40 12.18 -9.90 3.00
CA PRO A 40 11.14 -10.01 4.02
C PRO A 40 10.97 -11.42 4.59
N SER A 41 11.17 -12.45 3.77
CA SER A 41 11.09 -13.85 4.21
C SER A 41 12.13 -14.23 5.27
N ARG A 42 13.21 -13.48 5.41
CA ARG A 42 14.23 -13.68 6.45
C ARG A 42 13.87 -13.04 7.81
N TRP A 43 12.77 -12.29 7.85
CA TRP A 43 12.29 -11.57 9.04
C TRP A 43 11.02 -12.19 9.62
N VAL A 44 10.58 -13.31 9.08
CA VAL A 44 9.44 -14.05 9.61
C VAL A 44 9.78 -14.69 10.96
N VAL A 45 8.83 -14.67 11.89
CA VAL A 45 9.09 -15.07 13.28
C VAL A 45 8.41 -16.39 13.69
N ARG A 46 7.40 -16.85 12.96
CA ARG A 46 6.61 -18.04 13.31
C ARG A 46 6.83 -19.22 12.39
N ARG A 47 7.50 -18.99 11.27
CA ARG A 47 7.73 -19.99 10.21
C ARG A 47 9.14 -19.84 9.66
N GLY A 48 9.60 -20.83 8.92
CA GLY A 48 10.80 -20.67 8.09
C GLY A 48 10.49 -19.82 6.85
N PRO A 49 11.52 -19.24 6.22
CA PRO A 49 11.36 -18.35 5.05
C PRO A 49 10.55 -18.98 3.90
N GLU A 50 10.84 -20.22 3.53
CA GLU A 50 10.17 -20.94 2.44
C GLU A 50 8.71 -21.26 2.81
N GLU A 51 8.47 -21.67 4.06
CA GLU A 51 7.14 -21.98 4.56
C GLU A 51 6.26 -20.72 4.60
N ALA A 52 6.81 -19.57 4.98
CA ALA A 52 6.11 -18.30 5.00
C ALA A 52 5.65 -17.89 3.58
N LEU A 53 6.54 -17.96 2.59
CA LEU A 53 6.19 -17.69 1.19
C LEU A 53 5.13 -18.67 0.67
N LYS A 54 5.30 -19.96 0.92
CA LYS A 54 4.33 -20.98 0.53
C LYS A 54 2.95 -20.70 1.16
N THR A 55 2.93 -20.39 2.46
CA THR A 55 1.70 -20.07 3.18
C THR A 55 1.05 -18.81 2.60
N TYR A 56 1.82 -17.76 2.33
CA TYR A 56 1.32 -16.53 1.72
C TYR A 56 0.56 -16.80 0.41
N PHE A 57 1.18 -17.54 -0.51
CA PHE A 57 0.53 -17.89 -1.77
C PHE A 57 -0.67 -18.82 -1.59
N GLN A 58 -0.60 -19.79 -0.69
CA GLN A 58 -1.74 -20.67 -0.40
C GLN A 58 -2.93 -19.89 0.18
N MET A 59 -2.68 -19.02 1.15
CA MET A 59 -3.72 -18.19 1.74
C MET A 59 -4.34 -17.24 0.72
N GLY A 60 -3.52 -16.63 -0.15
CA GLY A 60 -3.99 -15.77 -1.24
C GLY A 60 -4.85 -16.51 -2.25
N ASN A 61 -4.42 -17.69 -2.69
CA ASN A 61 -5.20 -18.56 -3.57
C ASN A 61 -6.56 -18.94 -2.93
N HIS A 62 -6.56 -19.40 -1.68
CA HIS A 62 -7.80 -19.77 -0.98
C HIS A 62 -8.74 -18.57 -0.81
N ALA A 63 -8.20 -17.40 -0.43
CA ALA A 63 -9.00 -16.20 -0.28
C ALA A 63 -9.65 -15.79 -1.62
N THR A 64 -8.89 -15.85 -2.72
CA THR A 64 -9.38 -15.51 -4.05
C THR A 64 -10.43 -16.50 -4.54
N GLN A 65 -10.19 -17.80 -4.39
CA GLN A 65 -11.19 -18.83 -4.74
C GLN A 65 -12.49 -18.64 -3.95
N ARG A 66 -12.39 -18.39 -2.64
CA ARG A 66 -13.55 -18.12 -1.78
C ARG A 66 -14.29 -16.85 -2.23
N ALA A 67 -13.58 -15.78 -2.52
CA ALA A 67 -14.18 -14.54 -2.98
C ALA A 67 -14.95 -14.74 -4.30
N ARG A 68 -14.34 -15.40 -5.28
CA ARG A 68 -14.97 -15.73 -6.58
C ARG A 68 -16.22 -16.63 -6.44
N ALA A 69 -16.18 -17.56 -5.50
CA ALA A 69 -17.32 -18.47 -5.25
C ALA A 69 -18.47 -17.82 -4.47
N SER A 70 -18.20 -16.83 -3.63
CA SER A 70 -19.16 -16.32 -2.64
C SER A 70 -19.63 -14.89 -2.87
N ARG A 71 -19.02 -14.15 -3.81
CA ARG A 71 -19.32 -12.75 -4.07
C ARG A 71 -19.72 -12.55 -5.54
N ARG A 72 -20.63 -11.61 -5.77
CA ARG A 72 -20.84 -11.10 -7.11
C ARG A 72 -19.56 -10.42 -7.58
N SER A 73 -19.05 -10.83 -8.73
CA SER A 73 -17.77 -10.31 -9.22
C SER A 73 -17.77 -10.09 -10.71
N LEU A 74 -16.96 -9.17 -11.17
CA LEU A 74 -16.55 -9.00 -12.55
C LEU A 74 -15.06 -9.33 -12.60
N LEU A 75 -14.71 -10.38 -13.32
CA LEU A 75 -13.34 -10.87 -13.40
C LEU A 75 -12.72 -10.47 -14.74
N ASP A 76 -11.40 -10.29 -14.74
CA ASP A 76 -10.60 -9.98 -15.94
C ASP A 76 -11.11 -8.77 -16.73
N VAL A 77 -11.65 -7.77 -16.03
CA VAL A 77 -12.15 -6.54 -16.66
C VAL A 77 -10.97 -5.74 -17.19
N PRO A 78 -10.88 -5.47 -18.51
CA PRO A 78 -9.81 -4.67 -19.05
C PRO A 78 -9.96 -3.20 -18.63
N TYR A 79 -8.88 -2.60 -18.17
CA TYR A 79 -8.81 -1.17 -17.88
C TYR A 79 -7.91 -0.40 -18.87
N GLY A 80 -7.26 -1.12 -19.77
CA GLY A 80 -6.43 -0.62 -20.85
C GLY A 80 -6.29 -1.66 -21.97
N ASP A 81 -5.43 -1.39 -22.94
CA ASP A 81 -5.26 -2.23 -24.14
C ASP A 81 -4.22 -3.35 -23.96
N GLY A 82 -3.43 -3.30 -22.89
CA GLY A 82 -2.39 -4.30 -22.59
C GLY A 82 -2.97 -5.60 -22.05
N GLU A 83 -2.34 -6.73 -22.38
CA GLU A 83 -2.74 -8.05 -21.91
C GLU A 83 -2.79 -8.14 -20.38
N GLY A 84 -1.84 -7.48 -19.67
CA GLY A 84 -1.76 -7.42 -18.20
C GLY A 84 -2.66 -6.36 -17.58
N GLU A 85 -3.32 -5.51 -18.37
CA GLU A 85 -4.14 -4.39 -17.90
C GLU A 85 -5.57 -4.84 -17.59
N LYS A 86 -5.69 -5.71 -16.58
CA LYS A 86 -6.95 -6.30 -16.12
C LYS A 86 -7.13 -6.11 -14.62
N LEU A 87 -8.38 -6.07 -14.18
CA LEU A 87 -8.71 -6.03 -12.77
C LEU A 87 -9.93 -6.90 -12.48
N ASP A 88 -10.04 -7.35 -11.23
CA ASP A 88 -11.23 -8.04 -10.73
C ASP A 88 -11.99 -7.08 -9.80
N ILE A 89 -13.30 -7.03 -9.90
CA ILE A 89 -14.17 -6.24 -9.03
C ILE A 89 -15.10 -7.17 -8.26
N TYR A 90 -15.09 -7.06 -6.93
CA TYR A 90 -15.95 -7.82 -6.04
C TYR A 90 -16.94 -6.88 -5.35
N PHE A 91 -18.21 -7.24 -5.34
CA PHE A 91 -19.29 -6.39 -4.84
C PHE A 91 -19.87 -6.91 -3.52
N PRO A 92 -20.38 -6.01 -2.66
CA PRO A 92 -21.25 -6.38 -1.56
C PRO A 92 -22.48 -7.17 -2.04
N LYS A 93 -23.13 -7.90 -1.14
CA LYS A 93 -24.37 -8.62 -1.44
C LYS A 93 -25.50 -7.67 -1.83
N GLU A 94 -25.61 -6.58 -1.08
CA GLU A 94 -26.57 -5.51 -1.36
C GLU A 94 -25.85 -4.43 -2.13
N ALA A 95 -26.09 -4.36 -3.43
CA ALA A 95 -25.48 -3.35 -4.28
C ALA A 95 -26.33 -2.09 -4.26
N SER A 96 -25.83 -1.03 -3.66
CA SER A 96 -26.30 0.32 -3.91
C SER A 96 -25.68 0.87 -5.20
N GLU A 97 -26.32 1.85 -5.85
CA GLU A 97 -25.74 2.54 -7.02
C GLU A 97 -24.48 3.34 -6.65
N ALA A 98 -24.36 3.73 -5.38
CA ALA A 98 -23.22 4.46 -4.84
C ALA A 98 -22.50 3.61 -3.78
N LEU A 99 -21.32 3.09 -4.12
CA LEU A 99 -20.46 2.28 -3.24
C LEU A 99 -19.11 2.95 -3.01
N PRO A 100 -18.51 2.76 -1.84
CA PRO A 100 -17.08 2.99 -1.67
C PRO A 100 -16.31 1.86 -2.36
N PHE A 101 -15.16 2.19 -2.95
CA PHE A 101 -14.27 1.26 -3.61
C PHE A 101 -12.90 1.23 -2.93
N LEU A 102 -12.43 0.07 -2.52
CA LEU A 102 -11.04 -0.14 -2.18
C LEU A 102 -10.33 -0.74 -3.38
N VAL A 103 -9.31 -0.05 -3.89
CA VAL A 103 -8.45 -0.50 -4.99
C VAL A 103 -7.14 -1.00 -4.41
N PHE A 104 -6.85 -2.28 -4.62
CA PHE A 104 -5.70 -2.96 -4.05
C PHE A 104 -4.63 -3.27 -5.09
N PHE A 105 -3.37 -2.97 -4.75
CA PHE A 105 -2.17 -3.27 -5.51
C PHE A 105 -1.30 -4.27 -4.74
N HIS A 106 -1.03 -5.42 -5.36
CA HIS A 106 -0.24 -6.48 -4.74
C HIS A 106 1.25 -6.15 -4.66
N GLY A 107 1.94 -6.81 -3.73
CA GLY A 107 3.38 -6.77 -3.58
C GLY A 107 4.09 -7.77 -4.50
N GLY A 108 5.37 -8.03 -4.19
CA GLY A 108 6.22 -9.00 -4.90
C GLY A 108 7.34 -8.34 -5.71
N TYR A 109 7.89 -7.25 -5.20
CA TYR A 109 9.02 -6.50 -5.80
C TYR A 109 8.83 -6.15 -7.29
N TRP A 110 7.57 -5.91 -7.70
CA TRP A 110 7.19 -5.63 -9.10
C TRP A 110 7.58 -6.76 -10.09
N GLN A 111 7.95 -7.94 -9.60
CA GLN A 111 8.46 -9.10 -10.34
C GLN A 111 7.57 -10.33 -10.17
N SER A 112 6.75 -10.35 -9.12
CA SER A 112 5.89 -11.49 -8.78
C SER A 112 4.56 -11.02 -8.18
N GLY A 113 3.70 -11.99 -7.87
CA GLY A 113 2.34 -11.71 -7.39
C GLY A 113 1.34 -11.61 -8.53
N SER A 114 0.08 -11.58 -8.20
CA SER A 114 -1.01 -11.43 -9.17
C SER A 114 -2.32 -11.03 -8.48
N LYS A 115 -3.27 -10.49 -9.25
CA LYS A 115 -4.64 -10.29 -8.77
C LYS A 115 -5.31 -11.60 -8.33
N ASP A 116 -4.89 -12.74 -8.92
CA ASP A 116 -5.47 -14.06 -8.68
C ASP A 116 -5.06 -14.67 -7.33
N THR A 117 -4.10 -14.07 -6.63
CA THR A 117 -3.64 -14.48 -5.31
C THR A 117 -3.75 -13.38 -4.26
N SER A 118 -4.56 -12.35 -4.49
CA SER A 118 -4.50 -11.12 -3.70
C SER A 118 -5.84 -10.68 -3.08
N ALA A 119 -6.87 -11.53 -3.13
CA ALA A 119 -8.20 -11.17 -2.63
C ALA A 119 -8.39 -11.39 -1.11
N PHE A 120 -7.35 -11.21 -0.29
CA PHE A 120 -7.37 -11.44 1.16
C PHE A 120 -8.49 -10.67 1.87
N MET A 121 -8.66 -9.40 1.55
CA MET A 121 -9.60 -8.47 2.19
C MET A 121 -11.02 -8.50 1.61
N VAL A 122 -11.23 -9.24 0.52
CA VAL A 122 -12.52 -9.17 -0.22
C VAL A 122 -13.69 -9.59 0.65
N SER A 123 -13.60 -10.74 1.34
CA SER A 123 -14.73 -11.23 2.12
C SER A 123 -15.12 -10.28 3.26
N PRO A 124 -14.20 -9.85 4.16
CA PRO A 124 -14.58 -8.94 5.24
C PRO A 124 -15.05 -7.57 4.74
N LEU A 125 -14.39 -6.97 3.75
CA LEU A 125 -14.77 -5.63 3.30
C LEU A 125 -16.09 -5.59 2.52
N THR A 126 -16.36 -6.61 1.69
CA THR A 126 -17.63 -6.68 0.99
C THR A 126 -18.81 -6.95 1.93
N GLU A 127 -18.60 -7.56 3.09
CA GLU A 127 -19.61 -7.70 4.14
C GLU A 127 -19.94 -6.37 4.81
N GLU A 128 -18.97 -5.44 4.84
CA GLU A 128 -19.14 -4.08 5.36
C GLU A 128 -19.62 -3.09 4.28
N GLY A 129 -19.99 -3.57 3.09
CA GLY A 129 -20.55 -2.74 2.03
C GLY A 129 -19.53 -2.03 1.15
N VAL A 130 -18.26 -2.43 1.18
CA VAL A 130 -17.19 -1.88 0.35
C VAL A 130 -17.00 -2.76 -0.89
N ALA A 131 -16.99 -2.18 -2.08
CA ALA A 131 -16.55 -2.87 -3.29
C ALA A 131 -15.02 -2.94 -3.30
N VAL A 132 -14.48 -4.10 -3.67
CA VAL A 132 -13.02 -4.31 -3.71
C VAL A 132 -12.57 -4.56 -5.14
N VAL A 133 -11.55 -3.81 -5.56
CA VAL A 133 -10.92 -3.92 -6.88
C VAL A 133 -9.50 -4.44 -6.68
N ILE A 134 -9.17 -5.56 -7.31
CA ILE A 134 -7.81 -6.11 -7.30
C ILE A 134 -7.20 -5.88 -8.68
N VAL A 135 -6.11 -5.11 -8.72
CA VAL A 135 -5.49 -4.67 -9.98
C VAL A 135 -4.31 -5.57 -10.33
N ALA A 136 -4.27 -6.05 -11.58
CA ALA A 136 -3.05 -6.57 -12.19
C ALA A 136 -2.31 -5.43 -12.90
N TYR A 137 -1.01 -5.55 -12.96
CA TYR A 137 -0.11 -4.67 -13.72
C TYR A 137 1.04 -5.51 -14.29
N ASP A 138 1.70 -5.02 -15.33
CA ASP A 138 2.84 -5.72 -15.93
C ASP A 138 3.98 -5.86 -14.91
N LEU A 139 4.58 -7.04 -14.87
CA LEU A 139 5.70 -7.33 -13.97
C LEU A 139 7.03 -7.20 -14.71
N ALA A 140 8.10 -6.88 -13.99
CA ALA A 140 9.44 -6.93 -14.53
C ALA A 140 9.85 -8.39 -14.89
N PRO A 141 10.67 -8.63 -15.94
CA PRO A 141 11.27 -7.61 -16.80
C PRO A 141 10.37 -7.14 -17.95
N LYS A 142 9.13 -7.65 -18.11
CA LYS A 142 8.21 -7.28 -19.19
C LYS A 142 7.78 -5.80 -19.09
N GLY A 143 7.54 -5.31 -17.86
CA GLY A 143 7.18 -3.93 -17.56
C GLY A 143 8.30 -3.21 -16.79
N ALA A 144 8.54 -1.94 -17.13
CA ALA A 144 9.36 -1.02 -16.32
C ALA A 144 8.49 -0.32 -15.26
N LEU A 145 9.10 0.22 -14.20
CA LEU A 145 8.40 0.90 -13.11
C LEU A 145 7.49 2.04 -13.60
N ASP A 146 7.97 2.87 -14.53
CA ASP A 146 7.16 3.97 -15.10
C ASP A 146 5.87 3.46 -15.74
N ARG A 147 5.95 2.32 -16.46
CA ARG A 147 4.78 1.69 -17.07
C ARG A 147 3.82 1.16 -16.00
N MET A 148 4.33 0.54 -14.94
CA MET A 148 3.48 0.04 -13.84
C MET A 148 2.75 1.19 -13.13
N VAL A 149 3.44 2.31 -12.89
CA VAL A 149 2.84 3.53 -12.33
C VAL A 149 1.75 4.08 -13.26
N ASP A 150 1.99 4.07 -14.57
CA ASP A 150 1.02 4.50 -15.57
C ASP A 150 -0.20 3.57 -15.59
N GLN A 151 -0.01 2.26 -15.58
CA GLN A 151 -1.07 1.25 -15.52
C GLN A 151 -1.93 1.39 -14.26
N VAL A 152 -1.30 1.57 -13.09
CA VAL A 152 -2.03 1.82 -11.84
C VAL A 152 -2.84 3.11 -11.91
N THR A 153 -2.28 4.19 -12.47
CA THR A 153 -3.01 5.44 -12.72
C THR A 153 -4.22 5.20 -13.63
N GLN A 154 -4.04 4.42 -14.70
CA GLN A 154 -5.10 4.07 -15.64
C GLN A 154 -6.20 3.23 -14.97
N SER A 155 -5.85 2.28 -14.09
CA SER A 155 -6.83 1.46 -13.38
C SER A 155 -7.75 2.29 -12.47
N ILE A 156 -7.20 3.29 -11.79
CA ILE A 156 -7.98 4.22 -10.95
C ILE A 156 -8.87 5.11 -11.82
N THR A 157 -8.33 5.60 -12.94
CA THR A 157 -9.10 6.36 -13.95
C THR A 157 -10.29 5.54 -14.45
N PHE A 158 -10.08 4.26 -14.74
CA PHE A 158 -11.13 3.34 -15.15
C PHE A 158 -12.22 3.20 -14.08
N VAL A 159 -11.83 2.97 -12.81
CA VAL A 159 -12.80 2.85 -11.71
C VAL A 159 -13.61 4.13 -11.55
N GLN A 160 -12.97 5.31 -11.58
CA GLN A 160 -13.66 6.59 -11.47
C GLN A 160 -14.63 6.82 -12.63
N THR A 161 -14.21 6.51 -13.84
CA THR A 161 -15.04 6.71 -15.06
C THR A 161 -16.22 5.76 -15.10
N ARG A 162 -16.00 4.49 -14.70
CA ARG A 162 -17.06 3.47 -14.72
C ARG A 162 -18.07 3.65 -13.60
N TYR A 163 -17.63 4.19 -12.46
CA TYR A 163 -18.48 4.41 -11.28
C TYR A 163 -18.41 5.87 -10.82
N PRO A 164 -18.93 6.81 -11.64
CA PRO A 164 -18.79 8.24 -11.34
C PRO A 164 -19.51 8.67 -10.06
N GLY A 165 -20.55 7.93 -9.66
CA GLY A 165 -21.32 8.16 -8.42
C GLY A 165 -20.74 7.43 -7.20
N ASN A 166 -19.48 6.98 -7.23
CA ASN A 166 -18.87 6.29 -6.09
C ASN A 166 -18.83 7.16 -4.83
N GLN A 167 -18.89 6.54 -3.66
CA GLN A 167 -18.81 7.23 -2.36
C GLN A 167 -17.37 7.52 -1.90
N GLY A 168 -16.38 7.14 -2.68
CA GLY A 168 -14.96 7.32 -2.42
C GLY A 168 -14.15 6.18 -2.98
N ILE A 169 -12.93 6.47 -3.41
CA ILE A 169 -11.94 5.50 -3.87
C ILE A 169 -10.79 5.51 -2.86
N TYR A 170 -10.53 4.36 -2.27
CA TYR A 170 -9.46 4.12 -1.30
C TYR A 170 -8.38 3.31 -1.97
N LEU A 171 -7.14 3.75 -1.85
CA LEU A 171 -6.00 3.04 -2.41
C LEU A 171 -5.28 2.27 -1.32
N CYS A 172 -5.16 0.97 -1.51
CA CYS A 172 -4.42 0.09 -0.61
C CYS A 172 -3.34 -0.65 -1.39
N GLY A 173 -2.14 -0.67 -0.85
CA GLY A 173 -1.06 -1.44 -1.43
C GLY A 173 -0.22 -2.09 -0.36
N HIS A 174 0.38 -3.22 -0.70
CA HIS A 174 1.29 -3.94 0.17
C HIS A 174 2.68 -4.03 -0.47
N SER A 175 3.74 -3.73 0.30
CA SER A 175 5.12 -3.84 -0.19
C SER A 175 5.36 -3.02 -1.46
N ALA A 176 5.75 -3.62 -2.57
CA ALA A 176 5.84 -2.98 -3.88
C ALA A 176 4.51 -2.32 -4.33
N GLY A 177 3.37 -2.90 -3.94
CA GLY A 177 2.05 -2.30 -4.19
C GLY A 177 1.80 -1.03 -3.37
N ALA A 178 2.35 -0.94 -2.16
CA ALA A 178 2.28 0.29 -1.36
C ALA A 178 3.11 1.42 -1.99
N HIS A 179 4.24 1.08 -2.62
CA HIS A 179 4.99 2.02 -3.44
C HIS A 179 4.12 2.55 -4.60
N LEU A 180 3.47 1.66 -5.37
CA LEU A 180 2.60 2.07 -6.48
C LEU A 180 1.44 2.95 -5.98
N ALA A 181 0.82 2.62 -4.86
CA ALA A 181 -0.20 3.46 -4.22
C ALA A 181 0.36 4.83 -3.81
N ALA A 182 1.57 4.87 -3.23
CA ALA A 182 2.22 6.13 -2.84
C ALA A 182 2.55 7.02 -4.05
N MET A 183 2.92 6.44 -5.19
CA MET A 183 3.13 7.19 -6.44
C MET A 183 1.85 7.91 -6.91
N MET A 184 0.67 7.43 -6.54
CA MET A 184 -0.61 8.07 -6.88
C MET A 184 -0.83 9.41 -6.18
N LEU A 185 -0.14 9.69 -5.08
CA LEU A 185 -0.10 11.03 -4.46
C LEU A 185 0.49 12.08 -5.41
N LEU A 186 1.39 11.64 -6.29
CA LEU A 186 2.14 12.47 -7.24
C LEU A 186 1.54 12.48 -8.65
N ALA A 187 0.49 11.67 -8.87
CA ALA A 187 -0.12 11.52 -10.19
C ALA A 187 -0.77 12.82 -10.67
N ASP A 188 -0.58 13.13 -11.95
CA ASP A 188 -1.28 14.23 -12.60
C ASP A 188 -2.58 13.74 -13.23
N TRP A 189 -3.65 13.80 -12.45
CA TRP A 189 -4.98 13.35 -12.85
C TRP A 189 -5.58 14.18 -13.99
N THR A 190 -5.13 15.44 -14.17
CA THR A 190 -5.64 16.31 -15.24
C THR A 190 -5.27 15.78 -16.61
N LYS A 191 -4.11 15.13 -16.73
CA LYS A 191 -3.69 14.48 -17.99
C LYS A 191 -4.58 13.30 -18.37
N ARG A 192 -5.33 12.75 -17.41
CA ARG A 192 -6.28 11.65 -17.64
C ARG A 192 -7.71 12.13 -17.83
N GLY A 193 -7.95 13.45 -17.73
CA GLY A 193 -9.28 14.03 -17.84
C GLY A 193 -10.25 13.63 -16.73
N VAL A 194 -9.73 13.19 -15.58
CA VAL A 194 -10.52 12.77 -14.42
C VAL A 194 -10.02 13.45 -13.14
N THR A 195 -10.91 13.56 -12.18
CA THR A 195 -10.57 13.87 -10.79
C THR A 195 -11.08 12.72 -9.93
N PRO A 196 -10.24 11.74 -9.59
CA PRO A 196 -10.68 10.62 -8.78
C PRO A 196 -11.18 11.10 -7.42
N ASN A 197 -12.27 10.51 -6.95
CA ASN A 197 -12.84 10.78 -5.64
C ASN A 197 -12.02 10.09 -4.54
N LEU A 198 -10.77 10.54 -4.36
CA LEU A 198 -9.84 10.03 -3.34
C LEU A 198 -10.14 10.61 -1.94
N LYS A 199 -11.39 10.95 -1.69
CA LYS A 199 -11.82 11.50 -0.40
C LYS A 199 -11.90 10.40 0.64
N GLY A 200 -11.56 10.79 1.87
CA GLY A 200 -11.88 9.98 3.02
C GLY A 200 -13.39 9.89 3.22
N PHE A 201 -13.83 8.85 3.92
CA PHE A 201 -15.25 8.58 4.20
C PHE A 201 -15.90 9.73 5.00
N PRO A 202 -17.08 10.23 4.65
CA PRO A 202 -17.89 11.03 5.56
C PRO A 202 -18.41 10.08 6.66
N GLY A 203 -17.78 10.11 7.84
CA GLY A 203 -17.99 9.07 8.81
C GLY A 203 -19.13 9.33 9.78
N ASP A 204 -20.16 8.49 9.75
CA ASP A 204 -21.01 8.15 10.88
C ASP A 204 -20.98 6.65 11.21
N ARG A 205 -20.03 5.90 10.66
CA ARG A 205 -19.89 4.47 10.97
C ARG A 205 -18.95 4.28 12.15
N ALA A 206 -19.48 3.81 13.27
CA ALA A 206 -18.79 3.68 14.57
C ALA A 206 -17.51 2.83 14.54
N TRP A 207 -17.31 2.00 13.53
CA TRP A 207 -16.12 1.16 13.37
C TRP A 207 -14.87 1.95 12.91
N LEU A 208 -15.04 3.04 12.14
CA LEU A 208 -13.95 3.97 11.81
C LEU A 208 -13.49 4.82 13.01
N ALA A 209 -14.34 5.00 14.00
CA ALA A 209 -14.03 5.79 15.18
C ALA A 209 -13.06 5.08 16.15
N SER A 210 -12.89 3.75 16.05
CA SER A 210 -12.01 2.99 16.95
C SER A 210 -10.52 3.27 16.74
N LEU A 211 -10.12 3.76 15.56
CA LEU A 211 -8.73 4.10 15.24
C LEU A 211 -8.37 5.58 15.41
N HIS A 212 -9.24 6.38 16.01
CA HIS A 212 -8.98 7.81 16.27
C HIS A 212 -8.59 8.64 15.02
N SER A 213 -8.85 8.13 13.80
CA SER A 213 -8.49 8.81 12.57
C SER A 213 -9.69 8.91 11.63
N PRO A 214 -10.19 10.12 11.35
CA PRO A 214 -11.21 10.30 10.34
C PRO A 214 -10.57 10.16 8.95
N LEU A 215 -11.15 9.29 8.12
CA LEU A 215 -11.09 9.41 6.67
C LEU A 215 -9.75 9.10 6.01
N THR A 216 -9.36 7.82 5.97
CA THR A 216 -8.16 7.37 5.27
C THR A 216 -8.45 7.14 3.79
N GLY A 217 -7.70 7.81 2.90
CA GLY A 217 -7.75 7.58 1.45
C GLY A 217 -6.67 6.63 0.94
N PHE A 218 -5.59 6.49 1.70
CA PHE A 218 -4.45 5.64 1.35
C PHE A 218 -4.02 4.75 2.51
N PHE A 219 -3.90 3.46 2.23
CA PHE A 219 -3.36 2.44 3.13
C PHE A 219 -2.06 1.90 2.54
N LEU A 220 -0.95 2.31 3.09
CA LEU A 220 0.39 1.99 2.60
C LEU A 220 1.04 0.97 3.52
N VAL A 221 0.86 -0.32 3.21
CA VAL A 221 1.21 -1.44 4.09
C VAL A 221 2.60 -1.97 3.77
N SER A 222 3.52 -1.89 4.73
CA SER A 222 4.91 -2.40 4.64
C SER A 222 5.59 -1.99 3.32
N GLY A 223 5.50 -0.71 2.97
CA GLY A 223 5.88 -0.18 1.66
C GLY A 223 7.37 0.14 1.53
N ILE A 224 7.77 0.37 0.29
CA ILE A 224 9.08 0.85 -0.11
C ILE A 224 8.88 2.21 -0.77
N TYR A 225 9.58 3.24 -0.31
CA TYR A 225 9.33 4.62 -0.75
C TYR A 225 10.58 5.31 -1.31
N ASP A 226 11.77 4.75 -1.00
CA ASP A 226 13.07 5.10 -1.57
C ASP A 226 13.65 3.86 -2.25
N LEU A 227 13.87 3.94 -3.57
CA LEU A 227 14.32 2.81 -4.39
C LEU A 227 15.85 2.75 -4.53
N GLU A 228 16.59 3.81 -4.14
CA GLU A 228 18.05 3.83 -4.28
C GLU A 228 18.74 2.64 -3.59
N PRO A 229 18.35 2.24 -2.35
CA PRO A 229 18.96 1.06 -1.71
C PRO A 229 18.78 -0.24 -2.49
N LEU A 230 17.63 -0.41 -3.15
CA LEU A 230 17.31 -1.63 -3.90
C LEU A 230 18.21 -1.84 -5.12
N MET A 231 18.78 -0.77 -5.67
CA MET A 231 19.72 -0.87 -6.80
C MET A 231 20.96 -1.72 -6.46
N HIS A 232 21.26 -1.85 -5.17
CA HIS A 232 22.43 -2.57 -4.65
C HIS A 232 22.08 -4.00 -4.20
N THR A 233 20.84 -4.44 -4.40
CA THR A 233 20.35 -5.78 -4.06
C THR A 233 20.10 -6.62 -5.30
N SER A 234 19.87 -7.93 -5.10
CA SER A 234 19.47 -8.84 -6.17
C SER A 234 18.12 -8.50 -6.81
N GLU A 235 17.26 -7.75 -6.10
CA GLU A 235 15.95 -7.32 -6.61
C GLU A 235 16.09 -6.45 -7.87
N ASN A 236 17.20 -5.73 -8.02
CA ASN A 236 17.43 -4.92 -9.23
C ASN A 236 17.80 -5.73 -10.47
N ALA A 237 18.09 -7.02 -10.35
CA ALA A 237 18.50 -7.83 -11.49
C ALA A 237 17.43 -7.92 -12.60
N CYS A 238 16.16 -7.95 -12.23
CA CYS A 238 15.03 -7.94 -13.16
C CYS A 238 14.49 -6.54 -13.45
N LEU A 239 14.59 -5.63 -12.48
CA LEU A 239 14.09 -4.23 -12.62
C LEU A 239 14.98 -3.41 -13.55
N LEU A 240 16.29 -3.72 -13.59
CA LEU A 240 17.31 -3.00 -14.39
C LEU A 240 17.23 -1.47 -14.17
N THR A 241 16.93 -1.06 -12.95
CA THR A 241 16.70 0.35 -12.58
C THR A 241 18.03 1.10 -12.51
N THR A 242 18.13 2.22 -13.20
CA THR A 242 19.22 3.18 -13.05
C THR A 242 18.97 4.10 -11.85
N LEU A 243 19.96 4.88 -11.43
CA LEU A 243 19.78 5.86 -10.35
C LEU A 243 18.70 6.89 -10.70
N GLU A 244 18.66 7.35 -11.95
CA GLU A 244 17.65 8.27 -12.43
C GLU A 244 16.25 7.66 -12.38
N ASP A 245 16.12 6.38 -12.80
CA ASP A 245 14.86 5.65 -12.71
C ASP A 245 14.43 5.45 -11.26
N ALA A 246 15.36 5.08 -10.37
CA ALA A 246 15.10 4.92 -8.96
C ALA A 246 14.59 6.23 -8.33
N GLN A 247 15.27 7.33 -8.58
CA GLN A 247 14.88 8.65 -8.07
C GLN A 247 13.52 9.11 -8.62
N ARG A 248 13.30 8.94 -9.93
CA ARG A 248 12.03 9.30 -10.59
C ARG A 248 10.84 8.50 -10.04
N ASN A 249 11.07 7.24 -9.68
CA ASN A 249 10.06 6.34 -9.13
C ASN A 249 10.10 6.24 -7.59
N SER A 250 10.86 7.05 -6.88
CA SER A 250 10.84 7.11 -5.42
C SER A 250 9.94 8.23 -4.94
N PRO A 251 8.76 7.92 -4.37
CA PRO A 251 7.88 8.96 -3.84
C PRO A 251 8.53 9.75 -2.70
N GLN A 252 9.39 9.14 -1.90
CA GLN A 252 10.21 9.80 -0.87
C GLN A 252 11.08 10.89 -1.50
N TRP A 253 11.91 10.52 -2.47
CA TRP A 253 12.85 11.46 -3.13
C TRP A 253 12.12 12.60 -3.84
N ARG A 254 11.01 12.28 -4.53
CA ARG A 254 10.22 13.27 -5.24
C ARG A 254 9.59 14.31 -4.34
N LEU A 255 9.02 13.89 -3.20
CA LEU A 255 8.43 14.81 -2.21
C LEU A 255 9.50 15.65 -1.49
N GLU A 256 10.72 15.14 -1.33
CA GLU A 256 11.82 15.90 -0.74
C GLU A 256 12.41 16.93 -1.68
N THR A 257 12.53 16.63 -2.97
CA THR A 257 13.18 17.50 -3.96
C THR A 257 12.21 18.47 -4.62
N ALA A 258 10.96 18.08 -4.76
CA ALA A 258 9.89 18.91 -5.31
C ALA A 258 8.64 18.78 -4.45
N PRO A 259 8.58 19.43 -3.28
CA PRO A 259 7.45 19.33 -2.38
C PRO A 259 6.15 19.74 -3.08
N MET A 260 5.17 18.85 -3.02
CA MET A 260 3.85 19.11 -3.56
C MET A 260 2.86 19.19 -2.39
N PRO A 261 2.03 20.23 -2.30
CA PRO A 261 0.98 20.31 -1.30
C PRO A 261 -0.09 19.23 -1.59
N PRO A 262 -0.79 18.77 -0.56
CA PRO A 262 -1.91 17.84 -0.75
C PRO A 262 -2.97 18.45 -1.67
N LYS A 263 -3.39 17.69 -2.67
CA LYS A 263 -4.47 18.11 -3.60
C LYS A 263 -5.83 18.16 -2.91
N ASP A 264 -6.04 17.29 -1.93
CA ASP A 264 -7.19 17.30 -1.05
C ASP A 264 -6.72 17.24 0.42
N PRO A 265 -6.91 18.33 1.20
CA PRO A 265 -6.55 18.36 2.61
C PRO A 265 -7.33 17.35 3.47
N ALA A 266 -8.48 16.85 2.99
CA ALA A 266 -9.28 15.85 3.69
C ALA A 266 -8.72 14.43 3.50
N CYS A 267 -7.92 14.19 2.46
CA CYS A 267 -7.30 12.90 2.21
C CYS A 267 -6.27 12.57 3.30
N HIS A 268 -6.45 11.44 3.97
CA HIS A 268 -5.54 10.95 5.00
C HIS A 268 -4.74 9.77 4.46
N ILE A 269 -3.46 9.71 4.81
CA ILE A 269 -2.53 8.66 4.41
C ILE A 269 -2.13 7.88 5.65
N LEU A 270 -2.45 6.60 5.68
CA LEU A 270 -2.04 5.70 6.74
C LEU A 270 -0.86 4.86 6.26
N VAL A 271 0.32 5.14 6.80
CA VAL A 271 1.53 4.35 6.61
C VAL A 271 1.54 3.27 7.68
N ILE A 272 1.65 2.01 7.30
CA ILE A 272 1.56 0.86 8.20
C ILE A 272 2.79 0.00 8.00
N VAL A 273 3.37 -0.48 9.11
CA VAL A 273 4.49 -1.43 9.08
C VAL A 273 4.24 -2.54 10.10
N GLY A 274 4.60 -3.78 9.78
CA GLY A 274 4.52 -4.88 10.72
C GLY A 274 5.63 -4.80 11.75
N GLN A 275 5.35 -5.17 13.00
CA GLN A 275 6.35 -5.18 14.08
C GLN A 275 7.61 -5.95 13.70
N HIS A 276 7.45 -7.02 12.94
CA HIS A 276 8.54 -7.91 12.54
C HIS A 276 9.02 -7.68 11.10
N ASP A 277 8.66 -6.56 10.49
CA ASP A 277 9.32 -6.09 9.27
C ASP A 277 10.79 -5.75 9.55
N SER A 278 11.64 -5.72 8.51
CA SER A 278 13.05 -5.39 8.70
C SER A 278 13.25 -3.95 9.16
N PRO A 279 14.40 -3.63 9.81
CA PRO A 279 14.76 -2.26 10.17
C PRO A 279 14.68 -1.27 9.00
N GLU A 280 14.98 -1.69 7.77
CA GLU A 280 14.89 -0.83 6.59
C GLU A 280 13.44 -0.54 6.19
N PHE A 281 12.51 -1.50 6.28
CA PHE A 281 11.09 -1.22 6.10
C PHE A 281 10.54 -0.26 7.17
N HIS A 282 10.96 -0.42 8.42
CA HIS A 282 10.63 0.52 9.49
C HIS A 282 11.21 1.92 9.24
N ARG A 283 12.48 2.01 8.80
CA ARG A 283 13.12 3.29 8.45
C ARG A 283 12.35 3.98 7.32
N GLN A 284 12.14 3.29 6.22
CA GLN A 284 11.45 3.84 5.06
C GLN A 284 10.01 4.30 5.39
N SER A 285 9.27 3.51 6.15
CA SER A 285 7.92 3.87 6.60
C SER A 285 7.94 5.14 7.46
N ARG A 286 8.87 5.24 8.40
CA ARG A 286 9.02 6.41 9.29
C ARG A 286 9.44 7.66 8.52
N GLU A 287 10.44 7.54 7.64
CA GLU A 287 10.94 8.68 6.85
C GLU A 287 9.87 9.17 5.88
N PHE A 288 9.16 8.28 5.20
CA PHE A 288 8.08 8.66 4.31
C PHE A 288 6.94 9.37 5.04
N TYR A 289 6.51 8.83 6.19
CA TYR A 289 5.55 9.50 7.06
C TYR A 289 6.00 10.91 7.44
N GLN A 290 7.28 11.08 7.86
CA GLN A 290 7.81 12.38 8.24
C GLN A 290 7.85 13.35 7.04
N THR A 291 8.20 12.87 5.85
CA THR A 291 8.20 13.67 4.62
C THR A 291 6.79 14.13 4.25
N LEU A 292 5.80 13.23 4.33
CA LEU A 292 4.40 13.60 4.16
C LEU A 292 3.96 14.69 5.14
N ARG A 293 4.27 14.52 6.41
CA ARG A 293 3.92 15.50 7.45
C ARG A 293 4.57 16.86 7.21
N ARG A 294 5.87 16.89 6.85
CA ARG A 294 6.57 18.14 6.49
C ARG A 294 5.97 18.81 5.27
N GLY A 295 5.49 18.02 4.30
CA GLY A 295 4.79 18.52 3.10
C GLY A 295 3.34 18.96 3.34
N GLY A 296 2.86 18.97 4.58
CA GLY A 296 1.49 19.38 4.92
C GLY A 296 0.42 18.33 4.71
N TRP A 297 0.80 17.09 4.38
CA TRP A 297 -0.14 15.98 4.23
C TRP A 297 -0.69 15.51 5.58
N ARG A 298 -1.96 15.13 5.60
CA ARG A 298 -2.54 14.41 6.74
C ARG A 298 -2.05 12.96 6.66
N ALA A 299 -1.14 12.59 7.54
CA ALA A 299 -0.59 11.25 7.58
C ALA A 299 -0.47 10.75 9.02
N SER A 300 -0.62 9.45 9.20
CA SER A 300 -0.31 8.68 10.42
C SER A 300 0.65 7.55 10.10
N LEU A 301 1.38 7.11 11.11
CA LEU A 301 2.23 5.92 11.05
C LEU A 301 1.78 4.96 12.14
N ASP A 302 1.42 3.74 11.75
CA ASP A 302 1.04 2.66 12.66
C ASP A 302 2.00 1.47 12.53
N GLU A 303 2.55 1.05 13.66
CA GLU A 303 3.29 -0.20 13.78
C GLU A 303 2.33 -1.29 14.29
N LEU A 304 1.99 -2.24 13.42
CA LEU A 304 1.05 -3.28 13.75
C LEU A 304 1.73 -4.42 14.52
N GLN A 305 1.35 -4.56 15.78
CA GLN A 305 1.97 -5.48 16.71
C GLN A 305 1.71 -6.95 16.35
N GLY A 306 2.71 -7.79 16.56
CA GLY A 306 2.60 -9.24 16.47
C GLY A 306 2.49 -9.80 15.05
N VAL A 307 2.80 -9.05 14.01
CA VAL A 307 2.78 -9.51 12.62
C VAL A 307 4.09 -9.23 11.90
N ASP A 308 4.42 -10.11 10.97
CA ASP A 308 5.49 -9.93 9.99
C ASP A 308 4.94 -9.44 8.65
N HIS A 309 5.85 -9.26 7.67
CA HIS A 309 5.56 -8.76 6.34
C HIS A 309 4.44 -9.49 5.59
N PHE A 310 4.26 -10.77 5.83
CA PHE A 310 3.25 -11.60 5.17
C PHE A 310 2.00 -11.74 6.03
N GLU A 311 2.17 -11.90 7.36
CA GLU A 311 1.07 -12.03 8.30
C GLU A 311 0.15 -10.82 8.29
N ILE A 312 0.72 -9.63 8.12
CA ILE A 312 -0.04 -8.38 8.01
C ILE A 312 -1.08 -8.44 6.88
N LEU A 313 -0.77 -9.16 5.79
CA LEU A 313 -1.67 -9.26 4.64
C LEU A 313 -2.62 -10.45 4.73
N TRP A 314 -2.13 -11.66 5.05
CA TRP A 314 -3.06 -12.81 5.10
C TRP A 314 -4.05 -12.75 6.26
N ASN A 315 -3.74 -12.03 7.33
CA ASN A 315 -4.69 -11.77 8.41
C ASN A 315 -5.87 -10.88 7.98
N LEU A 316 -5.80 -10.18 6.85
CA LEU A 316 -6.93 -9.47 6.26
C LEU A 316 -8.09 -10.41 5.86
N THR A 317 -7.88 -11.73 5.87
CA THR A 317 -8.96 -12.71 5.73
C THR A 317 -9.86 -12.79 6.97
N ARG A 318 -9.45 -12.24 8.10
CA ARG A 318 -10.12 -12.29 9.39
C ARG A 318 -10.85 -10.98 9.65
N LYS A 319 -12.11 -11.06 10.07
CA LYS A 319 -12.93 -9.89 10.41
C LYS A 319 -12.46 -9.16 11.68
N ASP A 320 -11.88 -9.89 12.61
CA ASP A 320 -11.40 -9.39 13.91
C ASP A 320 -9.97 -8.82 13.84
N PHE A 321 -9.37 -8.81 12.68
CA PHE A 321 -8.04 -8.23 12.49
C PHE A 321 -8.11 -6.70 12.40
N ALA A 322 -7.18 -6.01 13.06
CA ALA A 322 -7.22 -4.55 13.19
C ALA A 322 -7.40 -3.82 11.84
N LEU A 323 -6.68 -4.25 10.79
CA LEU A 323 -6.77 -3.62 9.46
C LEU A 323 -8.05 -3.94 8.69
N THR A 324 -8.82 -4.95 9.06
CA THR A 324 -10.13 -5.22 8.46
C THR A 324 -11.26 -4.50 9.17
N GLN A 325 -10.96 -3.88 10.32
CA GLN A 325 -11.90 -3.07 11.09
C GLN A 325 -11.70 -1.56 10.85
N VAL A 326 -10.81 -1.20 9.94
CA VAL A 326 -10.43 0.20 9.64
C VAL A 326 -11.35 0.86 8.62
#